data_df8737d4ec46ae45db0c159141a9d023
#
_entry.id   df8737d4ec46ae45db0c159141a9d023
#
_cell.length_a   1.000
_cell.length_b   1.000
_cell.length_c   1.000
_cell.angle_alpha   90.00
_cell.angle_beta   90.00
_cell.angle_gamma   90.00
#
_symmetry.space_group_name_H-M   'P 1'
#
loop_
_entity.id
_entity.type
_entity.pdbx_description
1 polymer ?
#
loop_
_entity_poly.entity_id
_entity_poly.type
_entity_poly.pdbx_seq_one_letter_code
_entity_poly.pdbx_strand_id
1 'polypeptide(L)'
;MNNIINALSTYFSYPFVWYVLIVGTLISLCASLFGVVLVLKRFSFIGDGLSHIAFGAMAVAAVVGLTDNMLIVLPVTVLAAILLLRVGNNTKIKGDAAIAMVSVGALAIGYLLLSVFSSSANVSGDVCGTLFGSYTILTLTPFEVGGCLLLSVVVVALFIVFYRKIFAVTFDEDFARATGVKASAYNLFIAVIIAVIIVLAMKLVGSLLISALVIFPALSAMRVCKRFKSVVVCSAVVSVTCAVVGILVSVIWSTPVGPTVVAIDILAFLGFLAVGKVLSKF
;
A
#
# COMPACT_ATOMS: atom_id res chain seq x y z
N MET A 1 31.05 -15.74 -4.43
CA MET A 1 30.30 -15.99 -3.18
C MET A 1 30.85 -15.15 -2.02
N ASN A 2 32.17 -15.10 -1.80
CA ASN A 2 32.78 -14.28 -0.73
C ASN A 2 32.53 -12.77 -0.87
N ASN A 3 32.46 -12.23 -2.07
CA ASN A 3 32.16 -10.80 -2.31
C ASN A 3 30.74 -10.40 -1.90
N ILE A 4 29.76 -11.30 -2.08
CA ILE A 4 28.35 -11.05 -1.70
C ILE A 4 28.20 -11.11 -0.18
N ILE A 5 28.87 -12.05 0.47
CA ILE A 5 28.82 -12.20 1.93
C ILE A 5 29.49 -10.99 2.61
N ASN A 6 30.62 -10.54 2.08
CA ASN A 6 31.31 -9.34 2.59
C ASN A 6 30.50 -8.06 2.36
N ALA A 7 29.85 -7.93 1.19
CA ALA A 7 28.95 -6.82 0.92
C ALA A 7 27.76 -6.81 1.87
N LEU A 8 27.10 -7.97 2.06
CA LEU A 8 25.99 -8.10 3.02
C LEU A 8 26.44 -7.74 4.43
N SER A 9 27.55 -8.26 4.93
CA SER A 9 28.03 -7.93 6.28
C SER A 9 28.31 -6.45 6.46
N THR A 10 28.82 -5.79 5.42
CA THR A 10 29.07 -4.33 5.44
C THR A 10 27.75 -3.55 5.43
N TYR A 11 26.77 -3.93 4.60
CA TYR A 11 25.46 -3.26 4.55
C TYR A 11 24.65 -3.44 5.84
N PHE A 12 24.68 -4.62 6.44
CA PHE A 12 23.99 -4.88 7.71
C PHE A 12 24.64 -4.17 8.92
N SER A 13 25.83 -3.61 8.78
CA SER A 13 26.46 -2.74 9.80
C SER A 13 25.81 -1.36 9.85
N TYR A 14 25.06 -0.95 8.82
CA TYR A 14 24.41 0.35 8.77
C TYR A 14 22.99 0.30 9.33
N PRO A 15 22.62 1.17 10.29
CA PRO A 15 21.29 1.18 10.91
C PRO A 15 20.14 1.37 9.91
N PHE A 16 20.34 2.12 8.83
CA PHE A 16 19.30 2.41 7.84
C PHE A 16 18.77 1.13 7.15
N VAL A 17 19.63 0.13 6.94
CA VAL A 17 19.19 -1.15 6.33
C VAL A 17 18.17 -1.87 7.21
N TRP A 18 18.40 -1.86 8.52
CA TRP A 18 17.44 -2.40 9.49
C TRP A 18 16.13 -1.63 9.51
N TYR A 19 16.19 -0.29 9.43
CA TYR A 19 15.00 0.55 9.37
C TYR A 19 14.16 0.23 8.14
N VAL A 20 14.78 0.11 6.97
CA VAL A 20 14.10 -0.24 5.71
C VAL A 20 13.47 -1.64 5.79
N LEU A 21 14.18 -2.62 6.33
CA LEU A 21 13.66 -3.97 6.52
C LEU A 21 12.45 -3.99 7.46
N ILE A 22 12.55 -3.33 8.61
CA ILE A 22 11.46 -3.27 9.60
C ILE A 22 10.25 -2.56 8.99
N VAL A 23 10.45 -1.36 8.45
CA VAL A 23 9.36 -0.55 7.88
C VAL A 23 8.72 -1.25 6.68
N GLY A 24 9.53 -1.77 5.75
CA GLY A 24 9.04 -2.47 4.56
C GLY A 24 8.23 -3.72 4.90
N THR A 25 8.70 -4.53 5.87
CA THR A 25 7.96 -5.72 6.32
C THR A 25 6.66 -5.39 7.04
N LEU A 26 6.66 -4.36 7.89
CA LEU A 26 5.46 -3.92 8.62
C LEU A 26 4.40 -3.34 7.67
N ILE A 27 4.82 -2.50 6.72
CA ILE A 27 3.93 -1.94 5.71
C ILE A 27 3.36 -3.04 4.82
N SER A 28 4.20 -3.97 4.35
CA SER A 28 3.77 -5.07 3.51
C SER A 28 2.73 -5.96 4.21
N LEU A 29 2.93 -6.23 5.51
CA LEU A 29 1.97 -6.95 6.34
C LEU A 29 0.63 -6.22 6.41
N CYS A 30 0.63 -4.93 6.76
CA CYS A 30 -0.59 -4.14 6.87
C CYS A 30 -1.32 -4.00 5.52
N ALA A 31 -0.57 -3.73 4.44
CA ALA A 31 -1.11 -3.59 3.09
C ALA A 31 -1.75 -4.88 2.60
N SER A 32 -1.12 -6.04 2.84
CA SER A 32 -1.65 -7.34 2.41
C SER A 32 -2.92 -7.76 3.15
N LEU A 33 -3.04 -7.47 4.46
CA LEU A 33 -4.24 -7.79 5.24
C LEU A 33 -5.48 -7.06 4.69
N PHE A 34 -5.38 -5.77 4.48
CA PHE A 34 -6.47 -4.98 3.90
C PHE A 34 -6.58 -5.13 2.38
N GLY A 35 -5.49 -5.49 1.70
CA GLY A 35 -5.46 -5.82 0.29
C GLY A 35 -6.42 -6.96 -0.07
N VAL A 36 -6.46 -8.03 0.73
CA VAL A 36 -7.42 -9.12 0.55
C VAL A 36 -8.86 -8.62 0.60
N VAL A 37 -9.18 -7.74 1.54
CA VAL A 37 -10.52 -7.14 1.67
C VAL A 37 -10.88 -6.30 0.45
N LEU A 38 -9.93 -5.46 -0.02
CA LEU A 38 -10.14 -4.58 -1.17
C LEU A 38 -10.33 -5.36 -2.48
N VAL A 39 -9.49 -6.38 -2.70
CA VAL A 39 -9.58 -7.21 -3.91
C VAL A 39 -10.90 -7.97 -3.94
N LEU A 40 -11.36 -8.52 -2.81
CA LEU A 40 -12.65 -9.21 -2.71
C LEU A 40 -13.83 -8.26 -2.92
N LYS A 41 -13.74 -7.02 -2.46
CA LYS A 41 -14.76 -5.98 -2.69
C LYS A 41 -14.71 -5.38 -4.10
N ARG A 42 -13.79 -5.81 -4.97
CA ARG A 42 -13.56 -5.27 -6.32
C ARG A 42 -13.12 -3.79 -6.33
N PHE A 43 -12.43 -3.35 -5.29
CA PHE A 43 -11.80 -2.04 -5.18
C PHE A 43 -10.27 -2.12 -5.29
N SER A 44 -9.76 -2.97 -6.17
CA SER A 44 -8.31 -3.23 -6.30
C SER A 44 -7.51 -1.97 -6.63
N PHE A 45 -8.08 -1.06 -7.42
CA PHE A 45 -7.42 0.20 -7.81
C PHE A 45 -7.47 1.32 -6.76
N ILE A 46 -8.16 1.12 -5.62
CA ILE A 46 -8.28 2.18 -4.61
C ILE A 46 -6.93 2.54 -3.99
N GLY A 47 -6.02 1.57 -3.88
CA GLY A 47 -4.66 1.78 -3.39
C GLY A 47 -3.89 2.77 -4.26
N ASP A 48 -3.94 2.56 -5.58
CA ASP A 48 -3.33 3.43 -6.57
C ASP A 48 -4.01 4.81 -6.59
N GLY A 49 -5.35 4.83 -6.62
CA GLY A 49 -6.13 6.07 -6.59
C GLY A 49 -5.82 6.94 -5.39
N LEU A 50 -5.79 6.36 -4.19
CA LEU A 50 -5.51 7.11 -2.96
C LEU A 50 -4.05 7.57 -2.88
N SER A 51 -3.10 6.82 -3.42
CA SER A 51 -1.70 7.25 -3.45
C SER A 51 -1.48 8.45 -4.37
N HIS A 52 -2.16 8.50 -5.51
CA HIS A 52 -2.12 9.66 -6.41
C HIS A 52 -2.86 10.87 -5.84
N ILE A 53 -3.96 10.68 -5.12
CA ILE A 53 -4.63 11.75 -4.38
C ILE A 53 -3.73 12.30 -3.28
N ALA A 54 -3.06 11.42 -2.54
CA ALA A 54 -2.10 11.83 -1.50
C ALA A 54 -0.94 12.63 -2.10
N PHE A 55 -0.43 12.23 -3.27
CA PHE A 55 0.57 13.00 -4.02
C PHE A 55 0.03 14.38 -4.42
N GLY A 56 -1.18 14.47 -4.96
CA GLY A 56 -1.82 15.74 -5.29
C GLY A 56 -1.99 16.66 -4.08
N ALA A 57 -2.42 16.10 -2.95
CA ALA A 57 -2.54 16.82 -1.70
C ALA A 57 -1.18 17.31 -1.16
N MET A 58 -0.12 16.51 -1.34
CA MET A 58 1.24 16.89 -0.98
C MET A 58 1.76 18.03 -1.87
N ALA A 59 1.45 18.00 -3.16
CA ALA A 59 1.78 19.09 -4.07
C ALA A 59 1.12 20.41 -3.65
N VAL A 60 -0.17 20.37 -3.28
CA VAL A 60 -0.88 21.53 -2.75
C VAL A 60 -0.22 22.05 -1.46
N ALA A 61 0.11 21.16 -0.53
CA ALA A 61 0.77 21.53 0.72
C ALA A 61 2.15 22.19 0.49
N ALA A 62 2.92 21.67 -0.48
CA ALA A 62 4.21 22.22 -0.85
C ALA A 62 4.08 23.63 -1.45
N VAL A 63 3.09 23.85 -2.33
CA VAL A 63 2.84 25.19 -2.95
C VAL A 63 2.40 26.21 -1.90
N VAL A 64 1.59 25.79 -0.90
CA VAL A 64 1.16 26.65 0.21
C VAL A 64 2.32 26.94 1.21
N GLY A 65 3.43 26.21 1.09
CA GLY A 65 4.61 26.45 1.94
C GLY A 65 4.46 25.89 3.36
N LEU A 66 3.66 24.85 3.55
CA LEU A 66 3.51 24.21 4.86
C LEU A 66 4.75 23.40 5.21
N THR A 67 5.23 23.58 6.43
CA THR A 67 6.39 22.83 6.97
C THR A 67 6.05 21.36 7.24
N ASP A 68 4.80 21.06 7.59
CA ASP A 68 4.32 19.69 7.78
C ASP A 68 3.19 19.34 6.80
N ASN A 69 3.56 18.66 5.71
CA ASN A 69 2.62 18.25 4.65
C ASN A 69 1.57 17.24 5.14
N MET A 70 1.84 16.50 6.23
CA MET A 70 0.94 15.47 6.77
C MET A 70 -0.39 16.03 7.25
N LEU A 71 -0.41 17.28 7.74
CA LEU A 71 -1.64 17.94 8.21
C LEU A 71 -2.70 18.10 7.10
N ILE A 72 -2.29 18.22 5.83
CA ILE A 72 -3.21 18.30 4.68
C ILE A 72 -3.38 16.94 4.02
N VAL A 73 -2.28 16.20 3.81
CA VAL A 73 -2.30 14.95 3.04
C VAL A 73 -3.22 13.92 3.68
N LEU A 74 -3.12 13.72 4.99
CA LEU A 74 -3.91 12.70 5.67
C LEU A 74 -5.41 12.99 5.65
N PRO A 75 -5.93 14.18 6.03
CA PRO A 75 -7.36 14.46 5.98
C PRO A 75 -7.93 14.40 4.56
N VAL A 76 -7.22 14.95 3.56
CA VAL A 76 -7.65 14.94 2.16
C VAL A 76 -7.75 13.51 1.64
N THR A 77 -6.76 12.67 1.92
CA THR A 77 -6.76 11.26 1.47
C THR A 77 -7.83 10.45 2.19
N VAL A 78 -8.07 10.67 3.48
CA VAL A 78 -9.15 10.03 4.23
C VAL A 78 -10.51 10.44 3.67
N LEU A 79 -10.75 11.73 3.43
CA LEU A 79 -11.98 12.21 2.79
C LEU A 79 -12.18 11.59 1.41
N ALA A 80 -11.14 11.53 0.59
CA ALA A 80 -11.18 10.90 -0.72
C ALA A 80 -11.52 9.40 -0.63
N ALA A 81 -10.92 8.67 0.31
CA ALA A 81 -11.22 7.25 0.55
C ALA A 81 -12.70 7.03 0.89
N ILE A 82 -13.24 7.87 1.77
CA ILE A 82 -14.66 7.81 2.16
C ILE A 82 -15.56 8.09 0.97
N LEU A 83 -15.23 9.13 0.18
CA LEU A 83 -16.01 9.49 -1.01
C LEU A 83 -15.96 8.40 -2.07
N LEU A 84 -14.78 7.86 -2.39
CA LEU A 84 -14.61 6.81 -3.40
C LEU A 84 -15.37 5.54 -3.04
N LEU A 85 -15.35 5.12 -1.77
CA LEU A 85 -16.11 3.96 -1.31
C LEU A 85 -17.63 4.19 -1.29
N ARG A 86 -18.09 5.43 -1.07
CA ARG A 86 -19.51 5.78 -1.16
C ARG A 86 -20.01 5.87 -2.61
N VAL A 87 -19.22 6.50 -3.47
CA VAL A 87 -19.56 6.70 -4.90
C VAL A 87 -19.63 5.36 -5.62
N GLY A 88 -18.71 4.42 -5.31
CA GLY A 88 -18.69 3.09 -5.93
C GLY A 88 -19.97 2.27 -5.74
N ASN A 89 -20.75 2.56 -4.72
CA ASN A 89 -22.00 1.82 -4.41
C ASN A 89 -23.27 2.49 -4.98
N ASN A 90 -23.25 3.78 -5.36
CA ASN A 90 -24.49 4.54 -5.58
C ASN A 90 -24.60 5.25 -6.95
N THR A 91 -23.62 5.15 -7.85
CA THR A 91 -23.63 5.92 -9.09
C THR A 91 -23.72 5.06 -10.36
N LYS A 92 -24.19 5.67 -11.45
CA LYS A 92 -24.17 5.09 -12.81
C LYS A 92 -22.75 4.82 -13.33
N ILE A 93 -21.74 5.42 -12.71
CA ILE A 93 -20.32 5.24 -13.04
C ILE A 93 -19.81 4.06 -12.22
N LYS A 94 -19.24 3.06 -12.88
CA LYS A 94 -18.60 1.92 -12.19
C LYS A 94 -17.48 2.44 -11.27
N GLY A 95 -17.39 1.93 -10.06
CA GLY A 95 -16.46 2.40 -9.03
C GLY A 95 -15.00 2.51 -9.50
N ASP A 96 -14.52 1.55 -10.28
CA ASP A 96 -13.15 1.57 -10.83
C ASP A 96 -12.92 2.74 -11.80
N ALA A 97 -13.91 3.13 -12.62
CA ALA A 97 -13.78 4.27 -13.52
C ALA A 97 -13.72 5.60 -12.74
N ALA A 98 -14.51 5.74 -11.68
CA ALA A 98 -14.46 6.91 -10.82
C ALA A 98 -13.10 7.03 -10.11
N ILE A 99 -12.57 5.91 -9.60
CA ILE A 99 -11.24 5.85 -8.97
C ILE A 99 -10.17 6.27 -9.99
N ALA A 100 -10.20 5.70 -11.20
CA ALA A 100 -9.22 6.01 -12.24
C ALA A 100 -9.25 7.49 -12.65
N MET A 101 -10.43 8.08 -12.83
CA MET A 101 -10.56 9.51 -13.18
C MET A 101 -10.00 10.43 -12.10
N VAL A 102 -10.34 10.16 -10.83
CA VAL A 102 -9.86 10.98 -9.70
C VAL A 102 -8.36 10.79 -9.50
N SER A 103 -7.86 9.56 -9.66
CA SER A 103 -6.44 9.20 -9.58
C SER A 103 -5.61 9.98 -10.59
N VAL A 104 -5.94 9.85 -11.88
CA VAL A 104 -5.20 10.52 -12.96
C VAL A 104 -5.32 12.04 -12.83
N GLY A 105 -6.51 12.56 -12.49
CA GLY A 105 -6.73 13.98 -12.27
C GLY A 105 -5.87 14.53 -11.13
N ALA A 106 -5.81 13.85 -9.99
CA ALA A 106 -5.01 14.27 -8.86
C ALA A 106 -3.51 14.26 -9.16
N LEU A 107 -3.03 13.22 -9.88
CA LEU A 107 -1.64 13.14 -10.32
C LEU A 107 -1.28 14.27 -11.28
N ALA A 108 -2.12 14.51 -12.30
CA ALA A 108 -1.89 15.55 -13.30
C ALA A 108 -1.90 16.95 -12.69
N ILE A 109 -2.88 17.25 -11.84
CA ILE A 109 -2.99 18.56 -11.16
C ILE A 109 -1.80 18.73 -10.19
N GLY A 110 -1.44 17.68 -9.42
CA GLY A 110 -0.30 17.72 -8.52
C GLY A 110 1.01 18.00 -9.25
N TYR A 111 1.25 17.33 -10.38
CA TYR A 111 2.43 17.55 -11.20
C TYR A 111 2.46 18.98 -11.79
N LEU A 112 1.33 19.47 -12.30
CA LEU A 112 1.22 20.83 -12.82
C LEU A 112 1.50 21.88 -11.73
N LEU A 113 0.95 21.71 -10.53
CA LEU A 113 1.19 22.62 -9.42
C LEU A 113 2.67 22.68 -9.05
N LEU A 114 3.33 21.53 -8.92
CA LEU A 114 4.76 21.49 -8.65
C LEU A 114 5.58 22.10 -9.79
N SER A 115 5.21 21.83 -11.06
CA SER A 115 5.92 22.38 -12.22
C SER A 115 5.85 23.91 -12.32
N VAL A 116 4.71 24.50 -11.94
CA VAL A 116 4.47 25.96 -12.07
C VAL A 116 4.98 26.73 -10.85
N PHE A 117 4.81 26.18 -9.66
CA PHE A 117 5.05 26.92 -8.40
C PHE A 117 6.26 26.43 -7.61
N SER A 118 6.85 25.28 -7.94
CA SER A 118 8.05 24.80 -7.24
C SER A 118 9.26 25.60 -7.67
N SER A 119 10.08 25.98 -6.69
CA SER A 119 11.42 26.55 -6.91
C SER A 119 12.51 25.47 -7.18
N SER A 120 12.14 24.20 -7.16
CA SER A 120 13.04 23.09 -7.42
C SER A 120 13.50 23.05 -8.87
N ALA A 121 14.80 22.97 -9.10
CA ALA A 121 15.38 22.84 -10.44
C ALA A 121 15.10 21.46 -11.08
N ASN A 122 14.66 20.48 -10.31
CA ASN A 122 14.45 19.09 -10.76
C ASN A 122 13.11 18.52 -10.30
N VAL A 123 12.01 19.16 -10.68
CA VAL A 123 10.64 18.72 -10.34
C VAL A 123 10.37 17.27 -10.75
N SER A 124 10.86 16.87 -11.93
CA SER A 124 10.68 15.47 -12.40
C SER A 124 11.38 14.46 -11.49
N GLY A 125 12.57 14.78 -10.99
CA GLY A 125 13.31 13.94 -10.04
C GLY A 125 12.59 13.84 -8.69
N ASP A 126 12.06 14.94 -8.19
CA ASP A 126 11.31 14.98 -6.92
C ASP A 126 10.02 14.17 -7.02
N VAL A 127 9.31 14.25 -8.15
CA VAL A 127 8.11 13.45 -8.42
C VAL A 127 8.46 11.96 -8.52
N CYS A 128 9.50 11.61 -9.28
CA CYS A 128 9.99 10.23 -9.35
C CYS A 128 10.40 9.70 -7.97
N GLY A 129 11.11 10.50 -7.18
CA GLY A 129 11.50 10.15 -5.81
C GLY A 129 10.30 9.82 -4.92
N THR A 130 9.22 10.59 -5.03
CA THR A 130 7.99 10.36 -4.29
C THR A 130 7.22 9.13 -4.77
N LEU A 131 7.15 8.91 -6.09
CA LEU A 131 6.43 7.77 -6.66
C LEU A 131 7.15 6.44 -6.41
N PHE A 132 8.49 6.44 -6.50
CA PHE A 132 9.30 5.23 -6.35
C PHE A 132 9.97 5.06 -4.99
N GLY A 133 9.87 6.05 -4.08
CA GLY A 133 10.37 5.95 -2.71
C GLY A 133 11.90 5.98 -2.57
N SER A 134 12.65 6.32 -3.63
CA SER A 134 14.09 6.12 -3.68
C SER A 134 14.88 6.98 -2.70
N TYR A 135 14.41 8.17 -2.34
CA TYR A 135 15.13 9.10 -1.47
C TYR A 135 14.73 9.02 0.01
N THR A 136 13.46 8.76 0.29
CA THR A 136 12.91 8.77 1.66
C THR A 136 13.41 7.59 2.50
N ILE A 137 13.75 6.48 1.86
CA ILE A 137 14.27 5.29 2.53
C ILE A 137 15.62 5.54 3.22
N LEU A 138 16.48 6.37 2.64
CA LEU A 138 17.81 6.69 3.19
C LEU A 138 17.76 7.68 4.36
N THR A 139 16.66 8.43 4.50
CA THR A 139 16.49 9.50 5.51
C THR A 139 15.58 9.10 6.66
N LEU A 140 15.22 7.80 6.77
CA LEU A 140 14.37 7.30 7.84
C LEU A 140 14.94 7.59 9.22
N THR A 141 14.16 8.28 10.03
CA THR A 141 14.47 8.56 11.42
C THR A 141 13.99 7.47 12.36
N PRO A 142 14.62 7.23 13.52
CA PRO A 142 14.14 6.29 14.52
C PRO A 142 12.69 6.57 14.98
N PHE A 143 12.30 7.84 14.99
CA PHE A 143 10.95 8.27 15.36
C PHE A 143 9.91 7.79 14.33
N GLU A 144 10.21 7.90 13.03
CA GLU A 144 9.32 7.42 11.96
C GLU A 144 9.19 5.89 11.96
N VAL A 145 10.28 5.18 12.24
CA VAL A 145 10.27 3.72 12.41
C VAL A 145 9.39 3.31 13.60
N GLY A 146 9.54 4.01 14.73
CA GLY A 146 8.70 3.78 15.93
C GLY A 146 7.22 4.05 15.66
N GLY A 147 6.90 5.13 14.95
CA GLY A 147 5.54 5.47 14.52
C GLY A 147 4.94 4.40 13.59
N CYS A 148 5.72 3.91 12.62
CA CYS A 148 5.32 2.83 11.72
C CYS A 148 5.05 1.52 12.47
N LEU A 149 5.89 1.17 13.45
CA LEU A 149 5.71 -0.01 14.28
C LEU A 149 4.42 0.09 15.10
N LEU A 150 4.20 1.21 15.78
CA LEU A 150 2.99 1.44 16.58
C LEU A 150 1.73 1.35 15.70
N LEU A 151 1.74 2.03 14.54
CA LEU A 151 0.64 1.95 13.59
C LEU A 151 0.38 0.51 13.13
N SER A 152 1.42 -0.22 12.77
CA SER A 152 1.29 -1.60 12.29
C SER A 152 0.70 -2.51 13.35
N VAL A 153 1.13 -2.37 14.61
CA VAL A 153 0.55 -3.12 15.73
C VAL A 153 -0.93 -2.79 15.89
N VAL A 154 -1.30 -1.50 15.85
CA VAL A 154 -2.70 -1.06 15.95
C VAL A 154 -3.53 -1.61 14.79
N VAL A 155 -3.05 -1.51 13.55
CA VAL A 155 -3.74 -2.00 12.35
C VAL A 155 -3.97 -3.51 12.41
N VAL A 156 -2.94 -4.29 12.77
CA VAL A 156 -3.05 -5.74 12.92
C VAL A 156 -4.01 -6.11 14.06
N ALA A 157 -3.92 -5.44 15.20
CA ALA A 157 -4.82 -5.66 16.33
C ALA A 157 -6.28 -5.38 15.95
N LEU A 158 -6.54 -4.24 15.29
CA LEU A 158 -7.87 -3.89 14.80
C LEU A 158 -8.38 -4.91 13.76
N PHE A 159 -7.54 -5.38 12.85
CA PHE A 159 -7.91 -6.42 11.90
C PHE A 159 -8.32 -7.72 12.59
N ILE A 160 -7.56 -8.16 13.60
CA ILE A 160 -7.85 -9.38 14.37
C ILE A 160 -9.14 -9.22 15.18
N VAL A 161 -9.31 -8.12 15.91
CA VAL A 161 -10.49 -7.86 16.75
C VAL A 161 -11.75 -7.79 15.89
N PHE A 162 -11.71 -7.11 14.77
CA PHE A 162 -12.86 -6.94 13.88
C PHE A 162 -12.94 -7.97 12.75
N TYR A 163 -12.09 -8.99 12.75
CA TYR A 163 -11.99 -10.00 11.69
C TYR A 163 -13.35 -10.56 11.25
N ARG A 164 -14.19 -10.99 12.20
CA ARG A 164 -15.52 -11.58 11.90
C ARG A 164 -16.45 -10.57 11.21
N LYS A 165 -16.42 -9.32 11.63
CA LYS A 165 -17.27 -8.25 11.08
C LYS A 165 -16.75 -7.77 9.72
N ILE A 166 -15.43 -7.67 9.57
CA ILE A 166 -14.78 -7.38 8.29
C ILE A 166 -15.12 -8.47 7.27
N PHE A 167 -15.01 -9.74 7.66
CA PHE A 167 -15.39 -10.87 6.82
C PHE A 167 -16.85 -10.77 6.36
N ALA A 168 -17.81 -10.61 7.29
CA ALA A 168 -19.22 -10.51 6.97
C ALA A 168 -19.52 -9.37 5.98
N VAL A 169 -19.01 -8.16 6.25
CA VAL A 169 -19.21 -6.98 5.40
C VAL A 169 -18.48 -7.08 4.05
N THR A 170 -17.45 -7.91 3.96
CA THR A 170 -16.68 -8.10 2.71
C THR A 170 -17.41 -9.02 1.74
N PHE A 171 -18.04 -10.09 2.25
CA PHE A 171 -18.69 -11.10 1.40
C PHE A 171 -20.15 -10.77 1.09
N ASP A 172 -20.90 -10.32 2.07
CA ASP A 172 -22.33 -10.01 1.89
C ASP A 172 -22.72 -8.85 2.83
N GLU A 173 -22.78 -7.66 2.27
CA GLU A 173 -23.13 -6.45 3.01
C GLU A 173 -24.59 -6.42 3.42
N ASP A 174 -25.49 -6.96 2.60
CA ASP A 174 -26.92 -6.97 2.87
C ASP A 174 -27.27 -7.99 3.96
N PHE A 175 -26.65 -9.16 3.93
CA PHE A 175 -26.74 -10.14 5.00
C PHE A 175 -26.16 -9.59 6.32
N ALA A 176 -25.02 -8.94 6.26
CA ALA A 176 -24.42 -8.32 7.44
C ALA A 176 -25.35 -7.26 8.06
N ARG A 177 -26.03 -6.46 7.24
CA ARG A 177 -27.04 -5.50 7.70
C ARG A 177 -28.27 -6.21 8.33
N ALA A 178 -28.75 -7.26 7.70
CA ALA A 178 -29.89 -8.04 8.21
C ALA A 178 -29.59 -8.70 9.57
N THR A 179 -28.34 -9.05 9.84
CA THR A 179 -27.88 -9.60 11.13
C THR A 179 -27.53 -8.52 12.18
N GLY A 180 -27.85 -7.24 11.91
CA GLY A 180 -27.66 -6.13 12.85
C GLY A 180 -26.25 -5.51 12.83
N VAL A 181 -25.37 -5.91 11.89
CA VAL A 181 -24.06 -5.28 11.74
C VAL A 181 -24.21 -3.95 11.00
N LYS A 182 -23.68 -2.87 11.54
CA LYS A 182 -23.65 -1.55 10.89
C LYS A 182 -22.63 -1.54 9.72
N ALA A 183 -22.98 -2.18 8.59
CA ALA A 183 -22.07 -2.37 7.46
C ALA A 183 -21.45 -1.06 6.96
N SER A 184 -22.21 0.05 6.93
CA SER A 184 -21.71 1.37 6.55
C SER A 184 -20.59 1.86 7.46
N ALA A 185 -20.69 1.62 8.77
CA ALA A 185 -19.62 2.00 9.73
C ALA A 185 -18.35 1.18 9.52
N TYR A 186 -18.48 -0.13 9.22
CA TYR A 186 -17.32 -0.97 8.91
C TYR A 186 -16.69 -0.64 7.56
N ASN A 187 -17.47 -0.27 6.56
CA ASN A 187 -16.93 0.24 5.29
C ASN A 187 -16.15 1.54 5.50
N LEU A 188 -16.69 2.46 6.29
CA LEU A 188 -16.00 3.69 6.69
C LEU A 188 -14.69 3.39 7.45
N PHE A 189 -14.75 2.48 8.41
CA PHE A 189 -13.57 2.03 9.17
C PHE A 189 -12.47 1.46 8.27
N ILE A 190 -12.83 0.57 7.34
CA ILE A 190 -11.90 0.00 6.35
C ILE A 190 -11.29 1.12 5.49
N ALA A 191 -12.12 2.08 5.01
CA ALA A 191 -11.65 3.21 4.21
C ALA A 191 -10.60 4.06 4.94
N VAL A 192 -10.89 4.41 6.18
CA VAL A 192 -9.99 5.24 7.01
C VAL A 192 -8.67 4.53 7.26
N ILE A 193 -8.70 3.25 7.65
CA ILE A 193 -7.47 2.49 7.90
C ILE A 193 -6.62 2.38 6.63
N ILE A 194 -7.24 2.07 5.49
CA ILE A 194 -6.53 1.96 4.22
C ILE A 194 -5.90 3.31 3.84
N ALA A 195 -6.63 4.42 3.98
CA ALA A 195 -6.10 5.75 3.70
C ALA A 195 -4.88 6.07 4.59
N VAL A 196 -4.95 5.76 5.88
CA VAL A 196 -3.84 5.95 6.82
C VAL A 196 -2.63 5.10 6.43
N ILE A 197 -2.84 3.81 6.12
CA ILE A 197 -1.76 2.92 5.66
C ILE A 197 -1.11 3.48 4.40
N ILE A 198 -1.91 3.90 3.41
CA ILE A 198 -1.40 4.40 2.13
C ILE A 198 -0.60 5.68 2.31
N VAL A 199 -1.11 6.66 3.07
CA VAL A 199 -0.43 7.94 3.28
C VAL A 199 0.93 7.75 3.97
N LEU A 200 0.98 6.94 5.02
CA LEU A 200 2.22 6.69 5.74
C LEU A 200 3.20 5.83 4.93
N ALA A 201 2.68 4.82 4.27
CA ALA A 201 3.49 3.95 3.43
C ALA A 201 4.02 4.70 2.18
N MET A 202 3.22 5.57 1.56
CA MET A 202 3.66 6.39 0.43
C MET A 202 4.85 7.28 0.80
N LYS A 203 4.80 7.91 1.98
CA LYS A 203 5.91 8.74 2.46
C LYS A 203 7.19 7.92 2.68
N LEU A 204 7.07 6.68 3.15
CA LEU A 204 8.22 5.86 3.54
C LEU A 204 8.78 5.01 2.39
N VAL A 205 7.94 4.52 1.51
CA VAL A 205 8.32 3.47 0.52
C VAL A 205 7.91 3.82 -0.92
N GLY A 206 7.12 4.86 -1.11
CA GLY A 206 6.63 5.32 -2.40
C GLY A 206 5.27 4.75 -2.81
N SER A 207 4.57 5.46 -3.71
CA SER A 207 3.19 5.15 -4.08
C SER A 207 3.05 3.85 -4.88
N LEU A 208 3.97 3.59 -5.78
CA LEU A 208 3.92 2.44 -6.70
C LEU A 208 4.05 1.11 -5.94
N LEU A 209 4.94 1.07 -4.93
CA LEU A 209 5.12 -0.15 -4.14
C LEU A 209 3.89 -0.49 -3.31
N ILE A 210 3.17 0.51 -2.79
CA ILE A 210 1.98 0.27 -1.97
C ILE A 210 0.89 -0.40 -2.79
N SER A 211 0.64 0.10 -4.01
CA SER A 211 -0.36 -0.47 -4.91
C SER A 211 -0.05 -1.93 -5.21
N ALA A 212 1.22 -2.25 -5.45
CA ALA A 212 1.66 -3.62 -5.68
C ALA A 212 1.47 -4.51 -4.44
N LEU A 213 1.89 -4.07 -3.26
CA LEU A 213 1.77 -4.82 -1.99
C LEU A 213 0.31 -5.08 -1.58
N VAL A 214 -0.62 -4.23 -1.99
CA VAL A 214 -2.07 -4.43 -1.77
C VAL A 214 -2.62 -5.50 -2.71
N ILE A 215 -2.21 -5.50 -3.99
CA ILE A 215 -2.86 -6.29 -5.03
C ILE A 215 -2.21 -7.67 -5.21
N PHE A 216 -0.90 -7.74 -5.45
CA PHE A 216 -0.22 -8.98 -5.86
C PHE A 216 -0.27 -10.08 -4.80
N PRO A 217 0.01 -9.85 -3.50
CA PRO A 217 -0.05 -10.90 -2.50
C PRO A 217 -1.47 -11.46 -2.32
N ALA A 218 -2.49 -10.59 -2.37
CA ALA A 218 -3.89 -10.98 -2.27
C ALA A 218 -4.32 -11.87 -3.46
N LEU A 219 -4.00 -11.45 -4.69
CA LEU A 219 -4.30 -12.23 -5.90
C LEU A 219 -3.53 -13.55 -5.93
N SER A 220 -2.26 -13.57 -5.48
CA SER A 220 -1.45 -14.79 -5.37
C SER A 220 -2.08 -15.80 -4.42
N ALA A 221 -2.46 -15.35 -3.23
CA ALA A 221 -3.09 -16.19 -2.21
C ALA A 221 -4.44 -16.77 -2.69
N MET A 222 -5.26 -15.99 -3.41
CA MET A 222 -6.54 -16.44 -3.95
C MET A 222 -6.42 -17.51 -5.02
N ARG A 223 -5.26 -17.69 -5.66
CA ARG A 223 -5.03 -18.77 -6.64
C ARG A 223 -4.93 -20.15 -6.00
N VAL A 224 -4.47 -20.21 -4.76
CA VAL A 224 -4.17 -21.48 -4.07
C VAL A 224 -5.12 -21.72 -2.90
N CYS A 225 -5.55 -20.66 -2.21
CA CYS A 225 -6.37 -20.77 -1.01
C CYS A 225 -7.85 -20.48 -1.33
N LYS A 226 -8.77 -21.32 -0.76
CA LYS A 226 -10.22 -21.18 -0.96
C LYS A 226 -10.95 -20.57 0.25
N ARG A 227 -10.36 -20.64 1.45
CA ARG A 227 -10.96 -20.13 2.70
C ARG A 227 -10.42 -18.75 3.00
N PHE A 228 -11.26 -17.80 3.40
CA PHE A 228 -10.84 -16.43 3.70
C PHE A 228 -9.68 -16.34 4.68
N LYS A 229 -9.71 -17.11 5.79
CA LYS A 229 -8.61 -17.17 6.75
C LYS A 229 -7.29 -17.60 6.10
N SER A 230 -7.33 -18.64 5.25
CA SER A 230 -6.14 -19.13 4.55
C SER A 230 -5.63 -18.12 3.53
N VAL A 231 -6.53 -17.40 2.83
CA VAL A 231 -6.15 -16.33 1.90
C VAL A 231 -5.46 -15.20 2.62
N VAL A 232 -6.00 -14.74 3.75
CA VAL A 232 -5.41 -13.66 4.56
C VAL A 232 -4.02 -14.04 5.07
N VAL A 233 -3.87 -15.24 5.65
CA VAL A 233 -2.57 -15.70 6.16
C VAL A 233 -1.56 -15.91 5.03
N CYS A 234 -1.97 -16.55 3.95
CA CYS A 234 -1.11 -16.77 2.78
C CYS A 234 -0.68 -15.43 2.15
N SER A 235 -1.61 -14.48 1.99
CA SER A 235 -1.30 -13.14 1.49
C SER A 235 -0.29 -12.42 2.38
N ALA A 236 -0.45 -12.47 3.69
CA ALA A 236 0.47 -11.87 4.64
C ALA A 236 1.88 -12.49 4.54
N VAL A 237 1.97 -13.82 4.47
CA VAL A 237 3.25 -14.52 4.33
C VAL A 237 3.93 -14.18 3.01
N VAL A 238 3.19 -14.22 1.89
CA VAL A 238 3.71 -13.87 0.55
C VAL A 238 4.21 -12.43 0.54
N SER A 239 3.42 -11.48 1.05
CA SER A 239 3.79 -10.06 1.07
C SER A 239 5.06 -9.80 1.88
N VAL A 240 5.15 -10.34 3.08
CA VAL A 240 6.34 -10.19 3.93
C VAL A 240 7.57 -10.85 3.30
N THR A 241 7.44 -12.05 2.73
CA THR A 241 8.56 -12.73 2.08
C THR A 241 9.04 -12.00 0.83
N CYS A 242 8.12 -11.52 -0.02
CA CYS A 242 8.47 -10.74 -1.20
C CYS A 242 9.13 -9.40 -0.82
N ALA A 243 8.64 -8.72 0.20
CA ALA A 243 9.24 -7.49 0.69
C ALA A 243 10.67 -7.72 1.21
N VAL A 244 10.88 -8.73 2.06
CA VAL A 244 12.23 -9.06 2.57
C VAL A 244 13.18 -9.42 1.45
N VAL A 245 12.78 -10.33 0.55
CA VAL A 245 13.61 -10.76 -0.58
C VAL A 245 13.88 -9.58 -1.50
N GLY A 246 12.88 -8.76 -1.83
CA GLY A 246 13.03 -7.60 -2.69
C GLY A 246 13.96 -6.53 -2.13
N ILE A 247 13.88 -6.25 -0.82
CA ILE A 247 14.78 -5.33 -0.14
C ILE A 247 16.23 -5.88 -0.16
N LEU A 248 16.42 -7.16 0.15
CA LEU A 248 17.76 -7.78 0.11
C LEU A 248 18.37 -7.76 -1.29
N VAL A 249 17.58 -8.09 -2.32
CA VAL A 249 18.00 -8.01 -3.73
C VAL A 249 18.37 -6.58 -4.12
N SER A 250 17.55 -5.60 -3.70
CA SER A 250 17.80 -4.18 -3.94
C SER A 250 19.13 -3.72 -3.33
N VAL A 251 19.42 -4.16 -2.09
CA VAL A 251 20.69 -3.84 -1.40
C VAL A 251 21.88 -4.46 -2.12
N ILE A 252 21.77 -5.71 -2.59
CA ILE A 252 22.87 -6.43 -3.26
C ILE A 252 23.18 -5.81 -4.63
N TRP A 253 22.14 -5.45 -5.40
CA TRP A 253 22.29 -4.95 -6.77
C TRP A 253 22.23 -3.43 -6.90
N SER A 254 22.15 -2.71 -5.78
CA SER A 254 22.02 -1.25 -5.74
C SER A 254 20.88 -0.72 -6.62
N THR A 255 19.75 -1.44 -6.63
CA THR A 255 18.57 -1.07 -7.39
C THR A 255 17.55 -0.33 -6.51
N PRO A 256 16.62 0.48 -7.07
CA PRO A 256 15.56 1.12 -6.30
C PRO A 256 14.68 0.08 -5.60
N VAL A 257 14.45 0.24 -4.28
CA VAL A 257 13.73 -0.74 -3.45
C VAL A 257 12.31 -0.99 -3.95
N GLY A 258 11.54 0.08 -4.23
CA GLY A 258 10.15 -0.04 -4.69
C GLY A 258 10.00 -0.94 -5.92
N PRO A 259 10.58 -0.59 -7.07
CA PRO A 259 10.50 -1.39 -8.28
C PRO A 259 11.03 -2.82 -8.13
N THR A 260 12.06 -3.02 -7.29
CA THR A 260 12.63 -4.36 -7.06
C THR A 260 11.67 -5.26 -6.31
N VAL A 261 11.02 -4.75 -5.26
CA VAL A 261 9.98 -5.51 -4.52
C VAL A 261 8.80 -5.82 -5.43
N VAL A 262 8.35 -4.86 -6.25
CA VAL A 262 7.27 -5.09 -7.23
C VAL A 262 7.63 -6.20 -8.23
N ALA A 263 8.87 -6.23 -8.72
CA ALA A 263 9.32 -7.29 -9.62
C ALA A 263 9.28 -8.67 -8.95
N ILE A 264 9.67 -8.76 -7.68
CA ILE A 264 9.57 -10.00 -6.89
C ILE A 264 8.11 -10.40 -6.68
N ASP A 265 7.22 -9.46 -6.38
CA ASP A 265 5.77 -9.71 -6.25
C ASP A 265 5.17 -10.27 -7.54
N ILE A 266 5.56 -9.73 -8.71
CA ILE A 266 5.13 -10.23 -10.02
C ILE A 266 5.62 -11.67 -10.23
N LEU A 267 6.89 -11.96 -9.95
CA LEU A 267 7.44 -13.32 -10.07
C LEU A 267 6.73 -14.30 -9.14
N ALA A 268 6.47 -13.90 -7.89
CA ALA A 268 5.69 -14.69 -6.95
C ALA A 268 4.28 -14.96 -7.48
N PHE A 269 3.58 -13.94 -7.99
CA PHE A 269 2.25 -14.10 -8.57
C PHE A 269 2.24 -15.09 -9.75
N LEU A 270 3.21 -15.01 -10.65
CA LEU A 270 3.34 -15.96 -11.77
C LEU A 270 3.58 -17.40 -11.27
N GLY A 271 4.41 -17.57 -10.24
CA GLY A 271 4.61 -18.85 -9.56
C GLY A 271 3.31 -19.41 -8.96
N PHE A 272 2.56 -18.59 -8.20
CA PHE A 272 1.27 -18.98 -7.64
C PHE A 272 0.21 -19.28 -8.70
N LEU A 273 0.25 -18.59 -9.83
CA LEU A 273 -0.63 -18.85 -10.97
C LEU A 273 -0.33 -20.23 -11.60
N ALA A 274 0.95 -20.59 -11.76
CA ALA A 274 1.35 -21.90 -12.25
C ALA A 274 0.91 -23.02 -11.27
N VAL A 275 1.19 -22.85 -9.97
CA VAL A 275 0.76 -23.80 -8.93
C VAL A 275 -0.77 -23.93 -8.88
N GLY A 276 -1.50 -22.81 -8.95
CA GLY A 276 -2.97 -22.83 -8.96
C GLY A 276 -3.55 -23.59 -10.15
N LYS A 277 -2.95 -23.48 -11.34
CA LYS A 277 -3.35 -24.28 -12.53
C LYS A 277 -3.12 -25.78 -12.33
N VAL A 278 -2.05 -26.17 -11.66
CA VAL A 278 -1.77 -27.58 -11.36
C VAL A 278 -2.78 -28.10 -10.35
N LEU A 279 -3.02 -27.37 -9.26
CA LEU A 279 -3.99 -27.76 -8.21
C LEU A 279 -5.45 -27.82 -8.73
N SER A 280 -5.81 -27.04 -9.74
CA SER A 280 -7.16 -27.08 -10.32
C SER A 280 -7.41 -28.28 -11.24
N LYS A 281 -6.37 -29.04 -11.59
CA LYS A 281 -6.48 -30.27 -12.39
C LYS A 281 -6.67 -31.53 -11.54
N PHE A 282 -6.46 -31.41 -10.24
CA PHE A 282 -6.72 -32.43 -9.22
C PHE A 282 -7.91 -32.01 -8.33
#